data_3d5bb8b45865d3487ed5e51462d4f501
#
_entry.id   3d5bb8b45865d3487ed5e51462d4f501
#
_cell.length_a   1.000
_cell.length_b   1.000
_cell.length_c   1.000
_cell.angle_alpha   90.00
_cell.angle_beta   90.00
_cell.angle_gamma   90.00
#
_symmetry.space_group_name_H-M   'P 1'
#
loop_
_entity.id
_entity.type
_entity.pdbx_description
1 polymer ?
#
loop_
_entity_poly.entity_id
_entity_poly.type
_entity_poly.pdbx_seq_one_letter_code
_entity_poly.pdbx_strand_id
1 'polypeptide(L)'
;MIVRRLTFAALLTALVLSSATAEESAKHHALSLIGEPKYKAGFTHFDFVNPDAPKGGTVRLPSIGGFDSLNPVLYRGEKAAGLQLVYESLMHDSIDEPSTSYGLIAEWASYPEDYSSVTFKLRDDARWHDGEPITPDDVI
;
A
#
# COMPACT_ATOMS: atom_id res chain seq x y z
N MET A 1 -46.90 31.78 60.52
CA MET A 1 -46.47 30.41 60.20
C MET A 1 -46.23 30.35 58.71
N ILE A 2 -44.95 30.56 58.27
CA ILE A 2 -44.57 30.75 56.84
C ILE A 2 -43.93 29.46 56.44
N VAL A 3 -44.56 28.75 55.48
CA VAL A 3 -44.05 27.53 54.83
C VAL A 3 -43.20 27.92 53.61
N ARG A 4 -41.88 27.74 53.70
CA ARG A 4 -40.92 27.99 52.67
C ARG A 4 -40.86 26.76 51.74
N ARG A 5 -41.34 26.89 50.49
CA ARG A 5 -41.19 25.86 49.46
C ARG A 5 -39.79 25.97 48.84
N LEU A 6 -38.98 24.95 49.06
CA LEU A 6 -37.71 24.76 48.33
C LEU A 6 -38.03 24.10 46.98
N THR A 7 -37.79 24.83 45.92
CA THR A 7 -37.77 24.30 44.54
C THR A 7 -36.38 23.74 44.26
N PHE A 8 -36.29 22.43 44.09
CA PHE A 8 -35.09 21.73 43.62
C PHE A 8 -35.01 21.90 42.11
N ALA A 9 -34.06 22.66 41.60
CA ALA A 9 -33.74 22.73 40.16
C ALA A 9 -32.80 21.58 39.84
N ALA A 10 -33.33 20.56 39.17
CA ALA A 10 -32.52 19.50 38.57
C ALA A 10 -31.81 19.99 37.32
N LEU A 11 -30.51 20.20 37.41
CA LEU A 11 -29.64 20.55 36.30
C LEU A 11 -29.37 19.26 35.51
N LEU A 12 -30.08 19.07 34.38
CA LEU A 12 -29.87 17.96 33.45
C LEU A 12 -28.68 18.30 32.54
N THR A 13 -27.51 17.81 32.91
CA THR A 13 -26.31 17.91 32.09
C THR A 13 -26.44 16.91 30.92
N ALA A 14 -26.81 17.38 29.74
CA ALA A 14 -26.80 16.61 28.53
C ALA A 14 -25.33 16.37 28.12
N LEU A 15 -24.84 15.15 28.36
CA LEU A 15 -23.55 14.67 27.87
C LEU A 15 -23.68 14.43 26.37
N VAL A 16 -23.25 15.40 25.56
CA VAL A 16 -23.15 15.22 24.10
C VAL A 16 -21.98 14.27 23.86
N LEU A 17 -22.28 12.98 23.66
CA LEU A 17 -21.32 12.05 23.08
C LEU A 17 -21.12 12.48 21.62
N SER A 18 -20.04 13.22 21.36
CA SER A 18 -19.48 13.35 20.02
C SER A 18 -18.99 11.96 19.62
N SER A 19 -19.80 11.25 18.85
CA SER A 19 -19.32 10.11 18.08
C SER A 19 -18.34 10.68 17.04
N ALA A 20 -17.05 10.56 17.30
CA ALA A 20 -16.04 10.73 16.27
C ALA A 20 -16.33 9.61 15.24
N THR A 21 -17.06 9.94 14.19
CA THR A 21 -17.08 9.10 12.98
C THR A 21 -15.65 9.13 12.48
N ALA A 22 -14.93 8.01 12.63
CA ALA A 22 -13.68 7.82 11.91
C ALA A 22 -14.04 7.97 10.42
N GLU A 23 -13.55 9.05 9.82
CA GLU A 23 -13.70 9.30 8.39
C GLU A 23 -13.01 8.12 7.70
N GLU A 24 -13.79 7.31 6.99
CA GLU A 24 -13.23 6.17 6.25
C GLU A 24 -12.35 6.75 5.16
N SER A 25 -11.04 6.68 5.38
CA SER A 25 -10.06 7.21 4.44
C SER A 25 -10.27 6.59 3.05
N ALA A 26 -10.23 7.41 2.02
CA ALA A 26 -10.45 6.98 0.65
C ALA A 26 -9.47 5.87 0.25
N LYS A 27 -9.94 4.90 -0.54
CA LYS A 27 -9.13 3.82 -1.09
C LYS A 27 -8.54 4.26 -2.42
N HIS A 28 -7.23 4.20 -2.52
CA HIS A 28 -6.47 4.62 -3.69
C HIS A 28 -5.81 3.41 -4.35
N HIS A 29 -6.08 3.18 -5.63
CA HIS A 29 -5.42 2.14 -6.44
C HIS A 29 -4.01 2.52 -6.86
N ALA A 30 -3.66 3.81 -6.72
CA ALA A 30 -2.36 4.37 -7.00
C ALA A 30 -2.03 5.48 -6.00
N LEU A 31 -0.75 5.71 -5.77
CA LEU A 31 -0.22 6.82 -4.98
C LEU A 31 0.56 7.73 -5.93
N SER A 32 0.16 9.00 -6.03
CA SER A 32 0.85 9.99 -6.84
C SER A 32 1.21 11.20 -5.98
N LEU A 33 2.46 11.64 -6.08
CA LEU A 33 2.91 12.89 -5.45
C LEU A 33 2.65 14.11 -6.32
N ILE A 34 2.39 13.91 -7.61
CA ILE A 34 2.24 15.01 -8.58
C ILE A 34 1.04 14.72 -9.48
N GLY A 35 -0.06 15.41 -9.22
CA GLY A 35 -1.27 15.31 -10.05
C GLY A 35 -2.04 13.99 -9.90
N GLU A 36 -2.97 13.77 -10.81
CA GLU A 36 -3.80 12.58 -10.83
C GLU A 36 -3.09 11.42 -11.55
N PRO A 37 -3.22 10.17 -11.08
CA PRO A 37 -2.70 9.00 -11.76
C PRO A 37 -3.24 8.88 -13.19
N LYS A 38 -2.37 8.60 -14.16
CA LYS A 38 -2.71 8.42 -15.57
C LYS A 38 -3.63 7.22 -15.80
N TYR A 39 -3.32 6.11 -15.16
CA TYR A 39 -4.09 4.87 -15.30
C TYR A 39 -5.20 4.81 -14.26
N LYS A 40 -6.42 4.55 -14.72
CA LYS A 40 -7.59 4.45 -13.86
C LYS A 40 -7.63 3.09 -13.15
N ALA A 41 -8.37 3.02 -12.06
CA ALA A 41 -8.60 1.76 -11.36
C ALA A 41 -9.10 0.66 -12.30
N GLY A 42 -8.50 -0.52 -12.19
CA GLY A 42 -8.84 -1.67 -13.04
C GLY A 42 -8.13 -1.70 -14.39
N PHE A 43 -7.13 -0.84 -14.64
CA PHE A 43 -6.29 -0.98 -15.84
C PHE A 43 -5.58 -2.34 -15.84
N THR A 44 -5.31 -2.88 -17.02
CA THR A 44 -4.77 -4.24 -17.19
C THR A 44 -3.29 -4.28 -17.56
N HIS A 45 -2.77 -3.20 -18.11
CA HIS A 45 -1.36 -3.06 -18.48
C HIS A 45 -1.01 -1.58 -18.66
N PHE A 46 0.26 -1.27 -18.52
CA PHE A 46 0.81 0.05 -18.83
C PHE A 46 0.90 0.25 -20.35
N ASP A 47 0.78 1.47 -20.84
CA ASP A 47 0.83 1.80 -22.28
C ASP A 47 2.15 1.41 -22.96
N PHE A 48 3.23 1.33 -22.18
CA PHE A 48 4.55 0.92 -22.66
C PHE A 48 4.74 -0.61 -22.72
N VAL A 49 3.73 -1.39 -22.29
CA VAL A 49 3.77 -2.86 -22.30
C VAL A 49 2.93 -3.39 -23.46
N ASN A 50 3.49 -4.32 -24.22
CA ASN A 50 2.72 -5.08 -25.20
C ASN A 50 2.09 -6.32 -24.51
N PRO A 51 0.77 -6.35 -24.26
CA PRO A 51 0.11 -7.49 -23.62
C PRO A 51 0.16 -8.78 -24.45
N ASP A 52 0.30 -8.66 -25.79
CA ASP A 52 0.36 -9.78 -26.73
C ASP A 52 1.79 -10.31 -26.94
N ALA A 53 2.78 -9.76 -26.23
CA ALA A 53 4.14 -10.23 -26.34
C ALA A 53 4.26 -11.71 -25.91
N PRO A 54 5.02 -12.54 -26.64
CA PRO A 54 5.26 -13.92 -26.25
C PRO A 54 5.86 -14.01 -24.84
N LYS A 55 5.31 -14.90 -24.01
CA LYS A 55 5.83 -15.15 -22.67
C LYS A 55 6.88 -16.25 -22.70
N GLY A 56 8.00 -16.01 -22.02
CA GLY A 56 9.08 -16.98 -21.88
C GLY A 56 10.33 -16.63 -22.68
N GLY A 57 11.25 -17.58 -22.77
CA GLY A 57 12.57 -17.39 -23.38
C GLY A 57 13.66 -17.17 -22.35
N THR A 58 14.87 -16.86 -22.81
CA THR A 58 16.05 -16.61 -21.98
C THR A 58 16.64 -15.25 -22.32
N VAL A 59 16.76 -14.39 -21.32
CA VAL A 59 17.49 -13.12 -21.44
C VAL A 59 18.83 -13.27 -20.72
N ARG A 60 19.92 -12.90 -21.40
CA ARG A 60 21.27 -12.85 -20.83
C ARG A 60 21.70 -11.40 -20.69
N LEU A 61 21.85 -10.95 -19.45
CA LEU A 61 22.29 -9.58 -19.13
C LEU A 61 23.72 -9.61 -18.62
N PRO A 62 24.57 -8.63 -19.01
CA PRO A 62 25.89 -8.50 -18.44
C PRO A 62 25.80 -7.97 -16.99
N SER A 63 26.72 -8.42 -16.15
CA SER A 63 26.95 -7.85 -14.81
C SER A 63 28.44 -7.71 -14.58
N ILE A 64 28.86 -6.59 -13.98
CA ILE A 64 30.24 -6.33 -13.61
C ILE A 64 30.40 -6.69 -12.14
N GLY A 65 31.50 -7.40 -11.80
CA GLY A 65 31.79 -7.85 -10.44
C GLY A 65 31.37 -9.28 -10.19
N GLY A 66 31.45 -9.68 -8.93
CA GLY A 66 31.00 -10.98 -8.43
C GLY A 66 29.84 -10.86 -7.46
N PHE A 67 29.52 -11.93 -6.78
CA PHE A 67 28.61 -11.94 -5.63
C PHE A 67 29.02 -13.05 -4.66
N ASP A 68 28.66 -12.86 -3.41
CA ASP A 68 28.85 -13.85 -2.36
C ASP A 68 27.54 -14.27 -1.67
N SER A 69 26.42 -13.64 -2.08
CA SER A 69 25.12 -13.94 -1.50
C SER A 69 23.95 -13.76 -2.48
N LEU A 70 22.95 -14.63 -2.31
CA LEU A 70 21.62 -14.53 -2.94
C LEU A 70 20.58 -13.86 -2.02
N ASN A 71 20.96 -13.38 -0.83
CA ASN A 71 20.05 -12.66 0.04
C ASN A 71 20.00 -11.17 -0.34
N PRO A 72 18.82 -10.61 -0.73
CA PRO A 72 18.69 -9.23 -1.18
C PRO A 72 18.83 -8.20 -0.06
N VAL A 73 18.68 -8.59 1.22
CA VAL A 73 18.65 -7.69 2.37
C VAL A 73 19.92 -7.68 3.21
N LEU A 74 21.04 -8.16 2.67
CA LEU A 74 22.31 -8.19 3.38
C LEU A 74 22.87 -6.79 3.66
N TYR A 75 23.38 -6.61 4.88
CA TYR A 75 24.17 -5.43 5.27
C TYR A 75 25.65 -5.52 4.85
N ARG A 76 26.18 -6.72 4.66
CA ARG A 76 27.58 -6.98 4.31
C ARG A 76 27.66 -8.00 3.19
N GLY A 77 28.72 -7.90 2.40
CA GLY A 77 28.90 -8.77 1.23
C GLY A 77 28.33 -8.14 -0.05
N GLU A 78 28.44 -8.87 -1.14
CA GLU A 78 27.96 -8.45 -2.45
C GLU A 78 26.77 -9.30 -2.88
N LYS A 79 25.63 -8.65 -3.11
CA LYS A 79 24.41 -9.31 -3.57
C LYS A 79 24.53 -9.70 -5.03
N ALA A 80 23.96 -10.84 -5.40
CA ALA A 80 23.84 -11.20 -6.81
C ALA A 80 23.03 -10.16 -7.59
N ALA A 81 23.49 -9.82 -8.79
CA ALA A 81 22.74 -8.95 -9.70
C ALA A 81 21.44 -9.63 -10.14
N GLY A 82 20.37 -8.84 -10.31
CA GLY A 82 19.09 -9.36 -10.78
C GLY A 82 18.15 -9.90 -9.70
N LEU A 83 18.54 -9.92 -8.43
CA LEU A 83 17.66 -10.37 -7.33
C LEU A 83 16.34 -9.59 -7.26
N GLN A 84 16.35 -8.31 -7.64
CA GLN A 84 15.13 -7.49 -7.73
C GLN A 84 14.12 -8.01 -8.76
N LEU A 85 14.51 -8.90 -9.66
CA LEU A 85 13.62 -9.47 -10.67
C LEU A 85 12.81 -10.66 -10.14
N VAL A 86 13.13 -11.17 -8.96
CA VAL A 86 12.44 -12.30 -8.33
C VAL A 86 11.61 -11.91 -7.10
N TYR A 87 11.59 -10.62 -6.76
CA TYR A 87 10.79 -10.09 -5.66
C TYR A 87 9.91 -8.97 -6.15
N GLU A 88 8.70 -8.93 -5.64
CA GLU A 88 7.74 -7.88 -5.88
C GLU A 88 7.56 -7.02 -4.63
N SER A 89 7.19 -5.75 -4.83
CA SER A 89 6.86 -4.81 -3.77
C SER A 89 5.35 -4.63 -3.62
N LEU A 90 4.92 -3.98 -2.55
CA LEU A 90 3.49 -3.64 -2.37
C LEU A 90 2.96 -2.79 -3.52
N MET A 91 3.77 -1.84 -3.99
CA MET A 91 3.45 -0.93 -5.08
C MET A 91 4.55 -0.98 -6.14
N HIS A 92 4.20 -0.69 -7.39
CA HIS A 92 5.12 -0.63 -8.53
C HIS A 92 5.11 0.76 -9.15
N ASP A 93 6.30 1.34 -9.34
CA ASP A 93 6.46 2.67 -9.92
C ASP A 93 6.19 2.64 -11.43
N SER A 94 5.45 3.62 -11.91
CA SER A 94 5.27 3.81 -13.35
C SER A 94 6.47 4.53 -13.94
N ILE A 95 7.00 4.03 -15.05
CA ILE A 95 8.14 4.66 -15.74
C ILE A 95 7.72 5.80 -16.65
N ASP A 96 6.44 5.94 -16.97
CA ASP A 96 5.88 6.97 -17.83
C ASP A 96 5.10 8.06 -17.07
N GLU A 97 5.19 8.03 -15.74
CA GLU A 97 4.62 9.04 -14.85
C GLU A 97 5.62 9.45 -13.76
N PRO A 98 5.78 10.73 -13.48
CA PRO A 98 6.63 11.17 -12.38
C PRO A 98 6.00 10.82 -11.02
N SER A 99 6.77 10.17 -10.16
CA SER A 99 6.41 9.92 -8.75
C SER A 99 5.03 9.29 -8.53
N THR A 100 4.64 8.36 -9.41
CA THR A 100 3.38 7.62 -9.31
C THR A 100 3.65 6.12 -9.21
N SER A 101 3.05 5.49 -8.19
CA SER A 101 3.14 4.05 -7.94
C SER A 101 1.75 3.44 -7.94
N TYR A 102 1.61 2.27 -8.54
CA TYR A 102 0.37 1.49 -8.63
C TYR A 102 0.45 0.23 -7.77
N GLY A 103 -0.70 -0.22 -7.27
CA GLY A 103 -0.76 -1.45 -6.49
C GLY A 103 -0.23 -2.65 -7.29
N LEU A 104 0.64 -3.45 -6.67
CA LEU A 104 1.18 -4.71 -7.20
C LEU A 104 0.77 -5.87 -6.29
N ILE A 105 1.47 -6.13 -5.18
CA ILE A 105 1.00 -7.04 -4.14
C ILE A 105 -0.16 -6.41 -3.36
N ALA A 106 -0.15 -5.07 -3.19
CA ALA A 106 -1.30 -4.35 -2.65
C ALA A 106 -2.38 -4.15 -3.73
N GLU A 107 -3.63 -4.34 -3.34
CA GLU A 107 -4.81 -4.03 -4.17
C GLU A 107 -5.10 -2.52 -4.15
N TRP A 108 -5.01 -1.92 -2.96
CA TRP A 108 -5.18 -0.49 -2.74
C TRP A 108 -4.44 -0.05 -1.47
N ALA A 109 -4.23 1.25 -1.39
CA ALA A 109 -3.75 1.93 -0.19
C ALA A 109 -4.79 2.94 0.31
N SER A 110 -4.79 3.21 1.61
CA SER A 110 -5.62 4.23 2.24
C SER A 110 -4.81 4.96 3.30
N TYR A 111 -4.99 6.26 3.39
CA TYR A 111 -4.27 7.12 4.34
C TYR A 111 -5.14 8.32 4.75
N PRO A 112 -4.99 8.83 5.98
CA PRO A 112 -5.66 10.04 6.43
C PRO A 112 -5.05 11.29 5.77
N GLU A 113 -5.76 12.43 5.82
CA GLU A 113 -5.31 13.70 5.24
C GLU A 113 -3.97 14.19 5.80
N ASP A 114 -3.67 13.86 7.05
CA ASP A 114 -2.42 14.25 7.73
C ASP A 114 -1.24 13.32 7.42
N TYR A 115 -1.46 12.26 6.61
CA TYR A 115 -0.45 11.23 6.24
C TYR A 115 0.25 10.57 7.43
N SER A 116 -0.38 10.55 8.60
CA SER A 116 0.20 9.97 9.82
C SER A 116 0.34 8.46 9.77
N SER A 117 -0.40 7.81 8.88
CA SER A 117 -0.37 6.35 8.67
C SER A 117 -0.75 5.99 7.23
N VAL A 118 -0.44 4.76 6.84
CA VAL A 118 -0.91 4.18 5.59
C VAL A 118 -1.38 2.75 5.85
N THR A 119 -2.52 2.40 5.25
CA THR A 119 -3.06 1.04 5.28
C THR A 119 -3.02 0.46 3.88
N PHE A 120 -2.43 -0.72 3.72
CA PHE A 120 -2.45 -1.48 2.48
C PHE A 120 -3.39 -2.67 2.60
N LYS A 121 -4.23 -2.88 1.61
CA LYS A 121 -4.96 -4.14 1.43
C LYS A 121 -4.16 -5.01 0.48
N LEU A 122 -3.70 -6.16 0.97
CA LEU A 122 -3.06 -7.14 0.11
C LEU A 122 -4.08 -7.81 -0.81
N ARG A 123 -3.68 -8.17 -2.01
CA ARG A 123 -4.50 -8.94 -2.95
C ARG A 123 -4.76 -10.32 -2.39
N ASP A 124 -5.96 -10.82 -2.50
CA ASP A 124 -6.32 -12.14 -1.99
C ASP A 124 -5.66 -13.30 -2.76
N ASP A 125 -5.20 -13.02 -3.99
CA ASP A 125 -4.49 -13.97 -4.85
C ASP A 125 -2.95 -13.87 -4.77
N ALA A 126 -2.40 -12.95 -3.95
CA ALA A 126 -0.96 -12.82 -3.77
C ALA A 126 -0.38 -14.08 -3.11
N ARG A 127 0.68 -14.63 -3.72
CA ARG A 127 1.32 -15.87 -3.28
C ARG A 127 2.83 -15.77 -3.34
N TRP A 128 3.48 -16.46 -2.43
CA TRP A 128 4.90 -16.77 -2.52
C TRP A 128 5.19 -17.74 -3.68
N HIS A 129 6.48 -17.91 -4.03
CA HIS A 129 6.90 -18.82 -5.12
C HIS A 129 6.56 -20.30 -4.88
N ASP A 130 6.38 -20.69 -3.62
CA ASP A 130 5.95 -22.04 -3.21
C ASP A 130 4.42 -22.22 -3.20
N GLY A 131 3.68 -21.14 -3.47
CA GLY A 131 2.22 -21.11 -3.52
C GLY A 131 1.53 -20.74 -2.21
N GLU A 132 2.27 -20.53 -1.12
CA GLU A 132 1.71 -20.06 0.14
C GLU A 132 1.18 -18.63 0.01
N PRO A 133 0.07 -18.27 0.67
CA PRO A 133 -0.46 -16.91 0.61
C PRO A 133 0.48 -15.90 1.26
N ILE A 134 0.59 -14.72 0.67
CA ILE A 134 1.27 -13.58 1.31
C ILE A 134 0.31 -12.95 2.32
N THR A 135 0.78 -12.81 3.56
CA THR A 135 0.00 -12.30 4.70
C THR A 135 0.56 -10.95 5.19
N PRO A 136 -0.19 -10.20 6.01
CA PRO A 136 0.34 -9.01 6.66
C PRO A 136 1.58 -9.26 7.50
N ASP A 137 1.70 -10.45 8.12
CA ASP A 137 2.86 -10.82 8.94
C ASP A 137 4.15 -10.99 8.10
N ASP A 138 4.01 -11.20 6.80
CA ASP A 138 5.15 -11.28 5.87
C ASP A 138 5.68 -9.90 5.46
N VAL A 139 4.93 -8.84 5.73
CA VAL A 139 5.24 -7.45 5.34
C VAL A 139 5.82 -6.63 6.48
N ILE A 140 5.59 -7.03 7.75
CA ILE A 140 5.94 -6.26 8.97
C ILE A 140 7.36 -6.62 9.47
#